data_c80c3b04e27809cad60652d6aa8363f0
#
_entry.id   c80c3b04e27809cad60652d6aa8363f0
#
_cell.length_a   1.000
_cell.length_b   1.000
_cell.length_c   1.000
_cell.angle_alpha   90.00
_cell.angle_beta   90.00
_cell.angle_gamma   90.00
#
_symmetry.space_group_name_H-M   'P 1'
#
loop_
_entity.id
_entity.type
_entity.pdbx_description
1 polymer ?
#
loop_
_entity_poly.entity_id
_entity_poly.type
_entity_poly.pdbx_seq_one_letter_code
_entity_poly.pdbx_strand_id
1 'polypeptide(L)'
;MSAEITRPTVADAVALLHVPAPDRLTDRQRAGSACVFSGIPLTTTGAIDLGPRATTNRHGDPVSWYPRAHRGEIPRAALAALHEHAPGCEPCRDEATLDDCPTGSALRRLMREYR
;
A
#
# COMPACT_ATOMS: atom_id res chain seq x y z
N MET A 1 -29.65 13.36 -3.90
CA MET A 1 -28.20 13.25 -4.04
C MET A 1 -27.77 11.86 -3.67
N SER A 2 -27.47 11.08 -4.64
CA SER A 2 -27.02 9.73 -4.40
C SER A 2 -25.60 9.76 -3.86
N ALA A 3 -25.41 9.32 -2.63
CA ALA A 3 -24.08 9.03 -2.14
C ALA A 3 -23.53 7.87 -3.00
N GLU A 4 -22.78 8.19 -4.02
CA GLU A 4 -22.05 7.19 -4.74
C GLU A 4 -21.01 6.59 -3.80
N ILE A 5 -21.22 5.33 -3.43
CA ILE A 5 -20.19 4.57 -2.76
C ILE A 5 -19.15 4.25 -3.82
N THR A 6 -18.15 5.10 -3.94
CA THR A 6 -17.03 4.86 -4.83
C THR A 6 -16.21 3.72 -4.25
N ARG A 7 -16.17 2.59 -4.95
CA ARG A 7 -15.27 1.50 -4.59
C ARG A 7 -13.83 1.99 -4.74
N PRO A 8 -12.93 1.70 -3.77
CA PRO A 8 -11.53 2.07 -3.90
C PRO A 8 -10.96 1.55 -5.22
N THR A 9 -10.28 2.41 -5.94
CA THR A 9 -9.53 2.02 -7.14
C THR A 9 -8.27 1.27 -6.71
N VAL A 10 -7.58 0.64 -7.68
CA VAL A 10 -6.27 0.01 -7.39
C VAL A 10 -5.29 1.06 -6.85
N ALA A 11 -5.33 2.28 -7.38
CA ALA A 11 -4.49 3.38 -6.89
C ALA A 11 -4.80 3.73 -5.43
N ASP A 12 -6.08 3.73 -5.04
CA ASP A 12 -6.48 3.97 -3.65
C ASP A 12 -6.08 2.81 -2.74
N ALA A 13 -6.18 1.58 -3.26
CA ALA A 13 -5.83 0.39 -2.49
C ALA A 13 -4.35 0.32 -2.15
N VAL A 14 -3.45 0.71 -3.07
CA VAL A 14 -2.01 0.70 -2.79
C VAL A 14 -1.63 1.69 -1.68
N ALA A 15 -2.44 2.72 -1.45
CA ALA A 15 -2.24 3.65 -0.34
C ALA A 15 -2.44 2.99 1.02
N LEU A 16 -3.10 1.85 1.09
CA LEU A 16 -3.33 1.09 2.32
C LEU A 16 -2.15 0.21 2.70
N LEU A 17 -1.18 0.03 1.81
CA LEU A 17 -0.01 -0.81 2.08
C LEU A 17 0.89 -0.13 3.11
N HIS A 18 1.42 -0.91 4.04
CA HIS A 18 2.35 -0.42 5.04
C HIS A 18 3.74 -0.36 4.44
N VAL A 19 4.33 0.83 4.41
CA VAL A 19 5.69 1.02 3.91
C VAL A 19 6.63 1.34 5.06
N PRO A 20 7.91 0.89 4.99
CA PRO A 20 8.89 1.24 6.02
C PRO A 20 9.10 2.75 6.10
N ALA A 21 9.50 3.23 7.29
CA ALA A 21 9.82 4.64 7.47
C ALA A 21 11.05 5.03 6.60
N PRO A 22 11.08 6.25 6.03
CA PRO A 22 12.17 6.65 5.12
C PRO A 22 13.56 6.56 5.73
N ASP A 23 13.70 6.77 7.04
CA ASP A 23 14.99 6.69 7.74
C ASP A 23 15.59 5.28 7.79
N ARG A 24 14.77 4.26 7.49
CA ARG A 24 15.22 2.86 7.43
C ARG A 24 15.55 2.41 6.02
N LEU A 25 15.41 3.29 5.04
CA LEU A 25 15.53 2.96 3.63
C LEU A 25 16.81 3.55 3.03
N THR A 26 17.26 2.96 1.92
CA THR A 26 18.36 3.50 1.14
C THR A 26 17.91 4.75 0.39
N ASP A 27 18.86 5.54 -0.09
CA ASP A 27 18.57 6.73 -0.91
C ASP A 27 17.77 6.36 -2.16
N ARG A 28 18.09 5.22 -2.78
CA ARG A 28 17.37 4.74 -3.97
C ARG A 28 15.92 4.39 -3.66
N GLN A 29 15.68 3.76 -2.53
CA GLN A 29 14.31 3.44 -2.09
C GLN A 29 13.52 4.71 -1.81
N ARG A 30 14.13 5.69 -1.13
CA ARG A 30 13.48 6.97 -0.86
C ARG A 30 13.18 7.75 -2.13
N ALA A 31 14.07 7.65 -3.12
CA ALA A 31 13.90 8.33 -4.41
C ALA A 31 12.92 7.64 -5.37
N GLY A 32 12.48 6.43 -5.03
CA GLY A 32 11.58 5.65 -5.87
C GLY A 32 12.25 4.91 -7.01
N SER A 33 13.58 4.82 -7.02
CA SER A 33 14.33 4.07 -8.04
C SER A 33 14.62 2.63 -7.65
N ALA A 34 14.32 2.26 -6.40
CA ALA A 34 14.39 0.89 -5.92
C ALA A 34 13.11 0.55 -5.15
N CYS A 35 12.75 -0.74 -5.15
CA CYS A 35 11.56 -1.22 -4.46
C CYS A 35 11.64 -0.92 -2.96
N VAL A 36 10.60 -0.29 -2.43
CA VAL A 36 10.54 0.09 -1.01
C VAL A 36 10.55 -1.13 -0.09
N PHE A 37 10.11 -2.30 -0.56
CA PHE A 37 10.05 -3.51 0.23
C PHE A 37 11.31 -4.38 0.12
N SER A 38 11.83 -4.53 -1.09
CA SER A 38 12.93 -5.47 -1.37
C SER A 38 14.27 -4.81 -1.66
N GLY A 39 14.28 -3.53 -2.03
CA GLY A 39 15.49 -2.83 -2.44
C GLY A 39 15.96 -3.13 -3.86
N ILE A 40 15.21 -3.94 -4.60
CA ILE A 40 15.55 -4.28 -6.00
C ILE A 40 15.41 -3.02 -6.86
N PRO A 41 16.38 -2.75 -7.76
CA PRO A 41 16.24 -1.63 -8.70
C PRO A 41 14.98 -1.75 -9.54
N LEU A 42 14.27 -0.63 -9.73
CA LEU A 42 13.01 -0.61 -10.47
C LEU A 42 13.24 -0.13 -11.90
N THR A 43 12.51 -0.76 -12.82
CA THR A 43 12.41 -0.27 -14.19
C THR A 43 11.17 0.61 -14.32
N THR A 44 11.14 1.46 -15.36
CA THR A 44 10.02 2.35 -15.60
C THR A 44 8.71 1.58 -15.79
N THR A 45 8.77 0.40 -16.41
CA THR A 45 7.59 -0.41 -16.70
C THR A 45 7.17 -1.32 -15.55
N GLY A 46 8.09 -1.64 -14.64
CA GLY A 46 7.82 -2.56 -13.53
C GLY A 46 7.55 -1.87 -12.19
N ALA A 47 7.66 -0.56 -12.15
CA ALA A 47 7.50 0.20 -10.92
C ALA A 47 6.03 0.57 -10.69
N ILE A 48 5.54 0.26 -9.49
CA ILE A 48 4.19 0.62 -9.05
C ILE A 48 4.32 1.78 -8.07
N ASP A 49 3.67 2.90 -8.38
CA ASP A 49 3.59 4.06 -7.51
C ASP A 49 2.61 3.78 -6.36
N LEU A 50 3.09 3.85 -5.13
CA LEU A 50 2.26 3.59 -3.95
C LEU A 50 1.55 4.84 -3.43
N GLY A 51 1.66 5.95 -4.13
CA GLY A 51 1.07 7.22 -3.72
C GLY A 51 1.92 7.99 -2.71
N PRO A 52 1.56 9.24 -2.43
CA PRO A 52 2.30 10.07 -1.50
C PRO A 52 2.19 9.55 -0.07
N ARG A 53 3.30 9.64 0.67
CA ARG A 53 3.35 9.28 2.09
C ARG A 53 3.88 10.46 2.87
N ALA A 54 3.26 10.69 4.03
CA ALA A 54 3.66 11.77 4.91
C ALA A 54 4.86 11.35 5.77
N THR A 55 5.80 12.27 5.95
CA THR A 55 6.91 12.12 6.88
C THR A 55 7.34 13.50 7.35
N THR A 56 8.32 13.59 8.23
CA THR A 56 8.94 14.85 8.64
C THR A 56 10.40 14.84 8.22
N ASN A 57 10.90 16.00 7.76
CA ASN A 57 12.31 16.14 7.47
C ASN A 57 13.11 16.37 8.76
N ARG A 58 14.44 16.49 8.64
CA ARG A 58 15.31 16.70 9.81
C ARG A 58 15.06 18.01 10.55
N HIS A 59 14.32 18.94 9.93
CA HIS A 59 13.95 20.23 10.55
C HIS A 59 12.57 20.15 11.23
N GLY A 60 11.92 18.99 11.19
CA GLY A 60 10.58 18.80 11.80
C GLY A 60 9.43 19.25 10.89
N ASP A 61 9.72 19.66 9.65
CA ASP A 61 8.67 20.08 8.72
C ASP A 61 7.98 18.88 8.09
N PRO A 62 6.65 18.94 7.91
CA PRO A 62 5.93 17.87 7.21
C PRO A 62 6.29 17.91 5.72
N VAL A 63 6.65 16.74 5.19
CA VAL A 63 6.97 16.58 3.77
C VAL A 63 6.34 15.30 3.25
N SER A 64 6.18 15.22 1.94
CA SER A 64 5.69 14.01 1.28
C SER A 64 6.82 13.34 0.53
N TRP A 65 6.76 12.02 0.46
CA TRP A 65 7.66 11.23 -0.36
C TRP A 65 6.84 10.19 -1.12
N TYR A 66 7.43 9.59 -2.16
CA TYR A 66 6.70 8.82 -3.14
C TYR A 66 7.33 7.44 -3.31
N PRO A 67 7.02 6.49 -2.39
CA PRO A 67 7.56 5.14 -2.49
C PRO A 67 7.04 4.42 -3.71
N ARG A 68 7.89 3.59 -4.31
CA ARG A 68 7.55 2.72 -5.42
C ARG A 68 7.92 1.28 -5.07
N ALA A 69 7.24 0.34 -5.67
CA ALA A 69 7.48 -1.06 -5.42
C ALA A 69 7.53 -1.86 -6.71
N HIS A 70 8.27 -2.96 -6.67
CA HIS A 70 8.20 -3.95 -7.72
C HIS A 70 6.84 -4.64 -7.68
N ARG A 71 6.25 -4.85 -8.86
CA ARG A 71 4.92 -5.45 -9.01
C ARG A 71 4.77 -6.74 -8.20
N GLY A 72 5.78 -7.61 -8.22
CA GLY A 72 5.75 -8.90 -7.53
C GLY A 72 5.69 -8.82 -6.01
N GLU A 73 6.02 -7.66 -5.43
CA GLU A 73 5.96 -7.46 -3.97
C GLU A 73 4.58 -7.02 -3.48
N ILE A 74 3.71 -6.57 -4.38
CA ILE A 74 2.40 -6.03 -4.00
C ILE A 74 1.51 -7.07 -3.30
N PRO A 75 1.35 -8.31 -3.81
CA PRO A 75 0.51 -9.29 -3.11
C PRO A 75 0.97 -9.59 -1.69
N ARG A 76 2.28 -9.68 -1.48
CA ARG A 76 2.85 -9.95 -0.15
C ARG A 76 2.59 -8.79 0.80
N ALA A 77 2.79 -7.56 0.34
CA ALA A 77 2.54 -6.37 1.14
C ALA A 77 1.04 -6.23 1.48
N ALA A 78 0.17 -6.56 0.52
CA ALA A 78 -1.28 -6.54 0.74
C ALA A 78 -1.70 -7.59 1.76
N LEU A 79 -1.13 -8.79 1.70
CA LEU A 79 -1.41 -9.84 2.67
C LEU A 79 -0.97 -9.43 4.08
N ALA A 80 0.21 -8.84 4.20
CA ALA A 80 0.71 -8.36 5.49
C ALA A 80 -0.20 -7.28 6.08
N ALA A 81 -0.64 -6.33 5.26
CA ALA A 81 -1.57 -5.28 5.69
C ALA A 81 -2.92 -5.86 6.11
N LEU A 82 -3.41 -6.87 5.39
CA LEU A 82 -4.66 -7.55 5.71
C LEU A 82 -4.56 -8.28 7.06
N HIS A 83 -3.45 -8.96 7.32
CA HIS A 83 -3.22 -9.66 8.58
C HIS A 83 -3.18 -8.71 9.79
N GLU A 84 -2.68 -7.49 9.61
CA GLU A 84 -2.72 -6.48 10.67
C GLU A 84 -4.11 -5.90 10.86
N HIS A 85 -4.85 -5.75 9.77
CA HIS A 85 -6.18 -5.13 9.78
C HIS A 85 -7.25 -6.07 10.34
N ALA A 86 -7.26 -7.32 9.90
CA ALA A 86 -8.36 -8.26 10.15
C ALA A 86 -8.69 -8.50 11.63
N PRO A 87 -7.71 -8.66 12.55
CA PRO A 87 -8.04 -8.93 13.96
C PRO A 87 -8.85 -7.82 14.62
N GLY A 88 -8.68 -6.57 14.16
CA GLY A 88 -9.42 -5.42 14.70
C GLY A 88 -10.67 -5.07 13.92
N CYS A 89 -11.05 -5.87 12.94
CA CYS A 89 -12.18 -5.57 12.06
C CYS A 89 -13.20 -6.70 12.11
N GLU A 90 -14.38 -6.42 12.64
CA GLU A 90 -15.43 -7.43 12.80
C GLU A 90 -15.83 -8.09 11.46
N PRO A 91 -16.11 -7.34 10.38
CA PRO A 91 -16.43 -7.97 9.10
C PRO A 91 -15.34 -8.88 8.54
N CYS A 92 -14.06 -8.56 8.79
CA CYS A 92 -12.94 -9.34 8.27
C CYS A 92 -12.70 -10.65 9.04
N ARG A 93 -13.30 -10.79 10.21
CA ARG A 93 -13.17 -12.01 11.03
C ARG A 93 -14.23 -13.06 10.72
N ASP A 94 -15.21 -12.72 9.91
CA ASP A 94 -16.28 -13.62 9.52
C ASP A 94 -16.35 -13.72 8.01
N GLU A 95 -16.23 -14.94 7.49
CA GLU A 95 -16.27 -15.20 6.06
C GLU A 95 -17.55 -14.67 5.39
N ALA A 96 -18.66 -14.70 6.10
CA ALA A 96 -19.95 -14.23 5.59
C ALA A 96 -20.00 -12.71 5.39
N THR A 97 -19.15 -11.94 6.06
CA THR A 97 -19.15 -10.48 6.04
C THR A 97 -17.87 -9.87 5.50
N LEU A 98 -16.97 -10.68 4.92
CA LEU A 98 -15.69 -10.19 4.39
C LEU A 98 -15.85 -9.03 3.43
N ASP A 99 -16.87 -9.09 2.56
CA ASP A 99 -17.09 -8.08 1.53
C ASP A 99 -17.68 -6.77 2.08
N ASP A 100 -18.10 -6.77 3.34
CA ASP A 100 -18.65 -5.57 3.99
C ASP A 100 -17.56 -4.60 4.44
N CYS A 101 -16.29 -5.02 4.43
CA CYS A 101 -15.17 -4.16 4.79
C CYS A 101 -14.49 -3.62 3.53
N PRO A 102 -14.56 -2.30 3.25
CA PRO A 102 -13.91 -1.72 2.08
C PRO A 102 -12.38 -1.90 2.10
N THR A 103 -11.75 -1.75 3.26
CA THR A 103 -10.30 -1.92 3.40
C THR A 103 -9.87 -3.34 3.10
N GLY A 104 -10.52 -4.33 3.73
CA GLY A 104 -10.22 -5.73 3.48
C GLY A 104 -10.46 -6.14 2.03
N SER A 105 -11.55 -5.67 1.44
CA SER A 105 -11.87 -5.93 0.04
C SER A 105 -10.83 -5.34 -0.90
N ALA A 106 -10.38 -4.10 -0.63
CA ALA A 106 -9.36 -3.44 -1.44
C ALA A 106 -8.02 -4.20 -1.38
N LEU A 107 -7.60 -4.64 -0.19
CA LEU A 107 -6.36 -5.40 -0.03
C LEU A 107 -6.43 -6.76 -0.73
N ARG A 108 -7.55 -7.46 -0.63
CA ARG A 108 -7.74 -8.74 -1.34
C ARG A 108 -7.72 -8.55 -2.85
N ARG A 109 -8.27 -7.44 -3.33
CA ARG A 109 -8.23 -7.08 -4.76
C ARG A 109 -6.79 -6.89 -5.25
N LEU A 110 -5.94 -6.19 -4.48
CA LEU A 110 -4.53 -6.03 -4.82
C LEU A 110 -3.83 -7.38 -4.97
N MET A 111 -4.12 -8.33 -4.08
CA MET A 111 -3.54 -9.65 -4.14
C MET A 111 -3.90 -10.37 -5.46
N ARG A 112 -5.11 -10.16 -5.97
CA ARG A 112 -5.53 -10.76 -7.24
C ARG A 112 -4.96 -10.03 -8.46
N GLU A 113 -4.93 -8.70 -8.43
CA GLU A 113 -4.51 -7.87 -9.56
C GLU A 113 -3.01 -8.00 -9.86
N TYR A 114 -2.20 -8.20 -8.84
CA TYR A 114 -0.74 -8.22 -8.96
C TYR A 114 -0.14 -9.61 -8.78
N ARG A 115 -0.93 -10.61 -8.91
CA ARG A 115 -0.49 -12.00 -8.83
C ARG A 115 0.53 -12.37 -9.89
#